data_d3155379f9490350580112345c6f4914
#
_entry.id   d3155379f9490350580112345c6f4914
#
_cell.length_a   1.000
_cell.length_b   1.000
_cell.length_c   1.000
_cell.angle_alpha   90.00
_cell.angle_beta   90.00
_cell.angle_gamma   90.00
#
_symmetry.space_group_name_H-M   'P 1'
#
loop_
_entity.id
_entity.type
_entity.pdbx_description
1 polymer ?
#
loop_
_entity_poly.entity_id
_entity_poly.type
_entity_poly.pdbx_seq_one_letter_code
_entity_poly.pdbx_strand_id
1 'polypeptide(L)'
;IYGLFFAPPPPDPKKINNEKNNIVESTSEAPSLDQNIEVSKISRNEAIENEDRVQFENSTVIGTISLVGASIDDLTFKKYTNTLNGDDNVVLLNPKKVEDGYYIETGWATANKNINLPNSKTIWTIEGNNKLSPNSPIKLSWTNDQNIKFIKDISIDDQYLFKVNQTIINNSEKTYNFYPYGQIIRNIAPEIIDFFILHEGLIGVFDDQLVEEDYDDIEEKKFSINADKGWLGITDKYWITSLIPQENRKFRTDFDYKNKFRANFIETSATEIGANETKSNEIKIIIAAKEVDIIDGYAENLNISKYDLAIDWGWFYFLVKPLFFLIDYFFKLTGNFGIAIILITICIRIVFFPLANYSFKSMAKMKVLQPEMTRLKELHKEDKMKLQQEMMALYKKEKVNPVSGCLPIFIQIPFFFAIYKVLFVTLEMRHQPFYGWIKDLSERDPTSIFNLFGLIPWDPPSFLLIGVWPCLMGLSMYLQQKLNPTPPDPIQAKIFAFFPLFLTVILAPFPSGLVIYWTINNILTMAQQYVIIKRTTVKTAQ
;
A
#
# COMPACT_ATOMS: atom_id res chain seq x y z
N ILE A 1 -9.00 13.37 -14.86
CA ILE A 1 -9.18 14.63 -14.09
C ILE A 1 -8.17 14.68 -12.93
N TYR A 2 -7.95 13.58 -12.18
CA TYR A 2 -6.97 13.50 -11.10
C TYR A 2 -5.54 13.77 -11.59
N GLY A 3 -5.10 13.11 -12.66
CA GLY A 3 -3.78 13.28 -13.25
C GLY A 3 -3.53 14.67 -13.88
N LEU A 4 -4.59 15.43 -14.20
CA LEU A 4 -4.48 16.78 -14.77
C LEU A 4 -4.34 17.89 -13.73
N PHE A 5 -4.82 17.66 -12.47
CA PHE A 5 -4.89 18.72 -11.48
C PHE A 5 -4.17 18.43 -10.16
N PHE A 6 -3.86 17.16 -9.86
CA PHE A 6 -3.36 16.74 -8.55
C PHE A 6 -2.16 15.80 -8.59
N ALA A 7 -1.75 15.30 -9.75
CA ALA A 7 -0.51 14.55 -9.86
C ALA A 7 0.68 15.50 -9.63
N PRO A 8 1.67 15.14 -8.81
CA PRO A 8 2.92 15.88 -8.75
C PRO A 8 3.53 15.89 -10.16
N PRO A 9 4.22 16.98 -10.56
CA PRO A 9 4.91 16.99 -11.84
C PRO A 9 5.87 15.79 -11.87
N PRO A 10 5.96 15.05 -12.99
CA PRO A 10 6.94 13.98 -13.12
C PRO A 10 8.32 14.56 -12.80
N PRO A 11 9.19 13.82 -12.11
CA PRO A 11 10.54 14.26 -11.80
C PRO A 11 11.22 14.71 -13.11
N ASP A 12 11.82 15.90 -13.08
CA ASP A 12 12.41 16.53 -14.25
C ASP A 12 13.51 15.61 -14.83
N PRO A 13 13.35 15.03 -16.04
CA PRO A 13 14.30 14.09 -16.62
C PRO A 13 15.69 14.70 -16.88
N LYS A 14 15.85 16.00 -16.68
CA LYS A 14 17.11 16.73 -16.85
C LYS A 14 18.01 16.77 -15.61
N LYS A 15 17.60 16.20 -14.46
CA LYS A 15 18.46 16.10 -13.27
C LYS A 15 19.11 14.73 -13.08
N ILE A 16 18.86 13.78 -13.95
CA ILE A 16 19.68 12.58 -14.03
C ILE A 16 20.90 12.98 -14.87
N ASN A 17 21.89 13.56 -14.23
CA ASN A 17 23.18 13.82 -14.84
C ASN A 17 23.79 12.47 -15.26
N ASN A 18 23.75 12.22 -16.57
CA ASN A 18 24.66 11.29 -17.21
C ASN A 18 26.09 11.83 -17.06
N GLU A 19 26.68 11.69 -15.89
CA GLU A 19 28.13 11.62 -15.81
C GLU A 19 28.53 10.31 -16.47
N LYS A 20 28.89 10.42 -17.76
CA LYS A 20 29.70 9.42 -18.44
C LYS A 20 31.06 9.34 -17.75
N ASN A 21 31.09 8.69 -16.61
CA ASN A 21 32.34 8.13 -16.11
C ASN A 21 32.58 6.83 -16.88
N ASN A 22 33.68 6.79 -17.62
CA ASN A 22 34.26 5.59 -18.19
C ASN A 22 34.56 4.60 -17.07
N ILE A 23 33.56 3.86 -16.64
CA ILE A 23 33.69 2.69 -15.78
C ILE A 23 33.84 1.51 -16.73
N VAL A 24 34.94 0.83 -16.58
CA VAL A 24 35.27 -0.43 -17.25
C VAL A 24 34.03 -1.31 -17.33
N GLU A 25 33.59 -1.59 -18.57
CA GLU A 25 32.52 -2.54 -18.88
C GLU A 25 32.95 -3.95 -18.45
N SER A 26 32.83 -4.29 -17.19
CA SER A 26 32.90 -5.69 -16.77
C SER A 26 32.20 -5.87 -15.43
N THR A 27 31.09 -6.59 -15.43
CA THR A 27 30.43 -7.21 -14.30
C THR A 27 29.63 -6.30 -13.37
N SER A 28 28.75 -5.49 -13.89
CA SER A 28 27.87 -4.61 -13.09
C SER A 28 26.44 -5.11 -12.98
N GLU A 29 26.15 -6.36 -13.30
CA GLU A 29 24.80 -6.94 -13.14
C GLU A 29 24.82 -8.11 -12.15
N ALA A 30 23.80 -8.18 -11.27
CA ALA A 30 23.55 -9.40 -10.52
C ALA A 30 23.43 -10.59 -11.52
N PRO A 31 23.80 -11.82 -11.11
CA PRO A 31 23.73 -12.97 -11.99
C PRO A 31 22.40 -13.01 -12.73
N SER A 32 22.45 -13.24 -14.05
CA SER A 32 21.23 -13.41 -14.84
C SER A 32 20.40 -14.55 -14.26
N LEU A 33 19.10 -14.38 -14.25
CA LEU A 33 18.18 -15.48 -13.92
C LEU A 33 18.55 -16.69 -14.79
N ASP A 34 18.62 -17.86 -14.17
CA ASP A 34 18.71 -19.12 -14.91
C ASP A 34 17.46 -19.22 -15.81
N GLN A 35 17.64 -18.93 -17.10
CA GLN A 35 16.55 -18.97 -18.10
C GLN A 35 15.94 -20.38 -18.28
N ASN A 36 16.56 -21.41 -17.66
CA ASN A 36 16.22 -22.81 -17.82
C ASN A 36 15.61 -23.45 -16.56
N ILE A 37 15.11 -22.67 -15.60
CA ILE A 37 14.21 -23.26 -14.60
C ILE A 37 12.85 -23.36 -15.28
N GLU A 38 12.55 -24.54 -15.83
CA GLU A 38 11.21 -24.87 -16.30
C GLU A 38 10.27 -24.73 -15.09
N VAL A 39 9.35 -23.75 -15.19
CA VAL A 39 8.23 -23.64 -14.27
C VAL A 39 7.38 -24.87 -14.51
N SER A 40 7.37 -25.79 -13.57
CA SER A 40 6.59 -27.01 -13.66
C SER A 40 5.25 -26.81 -12.94
N LYS A 41 4.18 -27.41 -13.46
CA LYS A 41 2.85 -27.37 -12.79
C LYS A 41 2.79 -28.33 -11.59
N ILE A 42 3.83 -28.32 -10.75
CA ILE A 42 3.83 -29.07 -9.49
C ILE A 42 3.21 -28.23 -8.37
N SER A 43 2.62 -28.89 -7.40
CA SER A 43 2.08 -28.21 -6.22
C SER A 43 3.22 -27.73 -5.31
N ARG A 44 2.93 -26.73 -4.45
CA ARG A 44 3.88 -26.23 -3.44
C ARG A 44 4.40 -27.37 -2.55
N ASN A 45 3.52 -28.24 -2.05
CA ASN A 45 3.91 -29.34 -1.18
C ASN A 45 4.86 -30.31 -1.88
N GLU A 46 4.57 -30.68 -3.12
CA GLU A 46 5.45 -31.52 -3.92
C GLU A 46 6.82 -30.87 -4.17
N ALA A 47 6.86 -29.57 -4.41
CA ALA A 47 8.12 -28.84 -4.57
C ALA A 47 8.95 -28.80 -3.28
N ILE A 48 8.30 -28.72 -2.12
CA ILE A 48 8.94 -28.74 -0.81
C ILE A 48 9.50 -30.14 -0.49
N GLU A 49 8.74 -31.19 -0.77
CA GLU A 49 9.14 -32.59 -0.47
C GLU A 49 10.30 -33.08 -1.35
N ASN A 50 10.46 -32.54 -2.54
CA ASN A 50 11.48 -32.94 -3.51
C ASN A 50 12.88 -32.38 -3.28
N GLU A 51 13.09 -31.52 -2.27
CA GLU A 51 14.39 -30.91 -1.97
C GLU A 51 14.72 -30.99 -0.48
N ASP A 52 16.01 -31.14 -0.16
CA ASP A 52 16.48 -31.02 1.22
C ASP A 52 16.31 -29.58 1.70
N ARG A 53 15.71 -29.41 2.89
CA ARG A 53 15.31 -28.08 3.39
C ARG A 53 15.58 -27.95 4.89
N VAL A 54 15.78 -26.71 5.33
CA VAL A 54 15.85 -26.35 6.75
C VAL A 54 14.55 -25.67 7.15
N GLN A 55 13.91 -26.18 8.18
CA GLN A 55 12.71 -25.55 8.73
C GLN A 55 13.06 -24.32 9.55
N PHE A 56 12.21 -23.28 9.46
CA PHE A 56 12.24 -22.15 10.37
C PHE A 56 10.86 -21.87 10.99
N GLU A 57 10.91 -21.34 12.20
CA GLU A 57 9.70 -20.97 12.92
C GLU A 57 9.99 -19.93 14.00
N ASN A 58 9.12 -18.92 14.10
CA ASN A 58 9.08 -17.97 15.20
C ASN A 58 7.61 -17.69 15.63
N SER A 59 7.34 -16.58 16.31
CA SER A 59 5.98 -16.24 16.77
C SER A 59 5.03 -15.88 15.62
N THR A 60 5.52 -15.38 14.48
CA THR A 60 4.73 -14.79 13.39
C THR A 60 4.70 -15.60 12.11
N VAL A 61 5.79 -16.30 11.81
CA VAL A 61 5.96 -17.03 10.55
C VAL A 61 6.45 -18.45 10.75
N ILE A 62 6.14 -19.31 9.78
CA ILE A 62 6.66 -20.66 9.64
C ILE A 62 7.00 -20.91 8.17
N GLY A 63 8.03 -21.69 7.90
CA GLY A 63 8.42 -22.01 6.53
C GLY A 63 9.69 -22.84 6.45
N THR A 64 10.29 -22.86 5.27
CA THR A 64 11.50 -23.63 5.01
C THR A 64 12.46 -22.89 4.07
N ILE A 65 13.76 -23.17 4.21
CA ILE A 65 14.83 -22.68 3.35
C ILE A 65 15.33 -23.86 2.52
N SER A 66 15.35 -23.74 1.20
CA SER A 66 15.91 -24.78 0.32
C SER A 66 17.43 -24.84 0.46
N LEU A 67 18.00 -26.04 0.57
CA LEU A 67 19.46 -26.23 0.50
C LEU A 67 19.99 -26.14 -0.93
N VAL A 68 19.10 -26.15 -1.95
CA VAL A 68 19.46 -25.91 -3.34
C VAL A 68 19.44 -24.41 -3.61
N GLY A 69 20.63 -23.80 -3.71
CA GLY A 69 20.81 -22.36 -3.87
C GLY A 69 20.78 -21.58 -2.55
N ALA A 70 20.44 -22.19 -1.43
CA ALA A 70 20.20 -21.55 -0.13
C ALA A 70 19.19 -20.41 -0.25
N SER A 71 18.04 -20.69 -0.90
CA SER A 71 16.96 -19.74 -1.16
C SER A 71 15.91 -19.77 -0.04
N ILE A 72 15.41 -18.60 0.35
CA ILE A 72 14.24 -18.46 1.21
C ILE A 72 13.04 -18.40 0.27
N ASP A 73 12.31 -19.50 0.15
CA ASP A 73 11.30 -19.68 -0.89
C ASP A 73 10.01 -20.36 -0.39
N ASP A 74 9.81 -20.39 0.90
CA ASP A 74 8.62 -20.96 1.52
C ASP A 74 8.36 -20.27 2.86
N LEU A 75 7.32 -19.43 2.92
CA LEU A 75 6.94 -18.72 4.13
C LEU A 75 5.43 -18.54 4.22
N THR A 76 4.89 -18.91 5.38
CA THR A 76 3.48 -18.79 5.73
C THR A 76 3.32 -17.96 7.00
N PHE A 77 2.40 -17.00 6.98
CA PHE A 77 2.04 -16.22 8.18
C PHE A 77 1.16 -17.04 9.12
N LYS A 78 1.47 -17.06 10.40
CA LYS A 78 0.70 -17.82 11.42
C LYS A 78 -0.58 -17.12 11.85
N LYS A 79 -0.62 -15.79 11.77
CA LYS A 79 -1.72 -14.95 12.26
C LYS A 79 -2.78 -14.63 11.20
N TYR A 80 -2.42 -14.70 9.92
CA TYR A 80 -3.27 -14.21 8.83
C TYR A 80 -3.79 -15.36 7.96
N THR A 81 -5.12 -15.37 7.74
CA THR A 81 -5.81 -16.35 6.89
C THR A 81 -6.24 -15.70 5.57
N ASN A 82 -6.39 -16.50 4.50
CA ASN A 82 -6.81 -16.00 3.20
C ASN A 82 -8.24 -15.48 3.23
N THR A 83 -9.12 -16.17 3.96
CA THR A 83 -10.54 -15.79 4.11
C THR A 83 -10.89 -15.64 5.59
N LEU A 84 -11.95 -14.89 5.88
CA LEU A 84 -12.41 -14.58 7.24
C LEU A 84 -12.67 -15.81 8.11
N ASN A 85 -13.20 -16.88 7.52
CA ASN A 85 -13.57 -18.11 8.23
C ASN A 85 -12.74 -19.31 7.74
N GLY A 86 -11.64 -19.09 7.01
CA GLY A 86 -10.79 -20.14 6.46
C GLY A 86 -9.73 -20.59 7.46
N ASP A 87 -9.37 -21.88 7.36
CA ASP A 87 -8.25 -22.46 8.10
C ASP A 87 -6.92 -22.29 7.36
N ASP A 88 -6.96 -21.77 6.12
CA ASP A 88 -5.79 -21.63 5.25
C ASP A 88 -5.06 -20.32 5.55
N ASN A 89 -3.89 -20.43 6.13
CA ASN A 89 -3.01 -19.30 6.39
C ASN A 89 -2.45 -18.71 5.08
N VAL A 90 -2.18 -17.40 5.11
CA VAL A 90 -1.58 -16.71 3.97
C VAL A 90 -0.16 -17.23 3.75
N VAL A 91 0.08 -17.78 2.56
CA VAL A 91 1.40 -18.14 2.06
C VAL A 91 1.92 -16.96 1.24
N LEU A 92 3.06 -16.39 1.62
CA LEU A 92 3.67 -15.29 0.89
C LEU A 92 4.75 -15.78 -0.07
N LEU A 93 5.69 -16.61 0.40
CA LEU A 93 6.74 -17.14 -0.46
C LEU A 93 6.38 -18.55 -0.93
N ASN A 94 6.67 -18.82 -2.20
CA ASN A 94 6.46 -20.10 -2.86
C ASN A 94 7.74 -20.55 -3.57
N PRO A 95 8.03 -21.88 -3.61
CA PRO A 95 9.22 -22.43 -4.25
C PRO A 95 9.37 -22.00 -5.72
N LYS A 96 10.61 -21.79 -6.14
CA LYS A 96 10.95 -21.29 -7.49
C LYS A 96 10.42 -22.12 -8.66
N LYS A 97 10.07 -23.41 -8.44
CA LYS A 97 9.59 -24.33 -9.48
C LYS A 97 8.07 -24.31 -9.67
N VAL A 98 7.31 -23.72 -8.74
CA VAL A 98 5.85 -23.60 -8.90
C VAL A 98 5.49 -22.41 -9.76
N GLU A 99 4.28 -22.43 -10.32
CA GLU A 99 3.81 -21.39 -11.24
C GLU A 99 3.85 -19.99 -10.60
N ASP A 100 3.36 -19.87 -9.38
CA ASP A 100 3.35 -18.65 -8.57
C ASP A 100 4.59 -18.51 -7.66
N GLY A 101 5.74 -19.03 -8.11
CA GLY A 101 7.00 -18.95 -7.36
C GLY A 101 7.35 -17.52 -6.95
N TYR A 102 7.67 -17.35 -5.66
CA TYR A 102 8.06 -16.08 -5.07
C TYR A 102 9.13 -16.34 -4.01
N TYR A 103 10.36 -15.91 -4.26
CA TYR A 103 11.51 -16.36 -3.48
C TYR A 103 12.65 -15.33 -3.47
N ILE A 104 13.57 -15.53 -2.52
CA ILE A 104 14.71 -14.66 -2.29
C ILE A 104 16.00 -15.46 -2.42
N GLU A 105 16.96 -14.88 -3.13
CA GLU A 105 18.31 -15.41 -3.25
C GLU A 105 19.34 -14.33 -2.90
N THR A 106 20.40 -14.73 -2.22
CA THR A 106 21.56 -13.88 -1.91
C THR A 106 22.83 -14.58 -2.33
N GLY A 107 23.88 -13.86 -2.63
CA GLY A 107 25.14 -14.49 -3.06
C GLY A 107 26.23 -13.50 -3.40
N TRP A 108 27.14 -13.94 -4.25
CA TRP A 108 28.28 -13.18 -4.70
C TRP A 108 28.46 -13.28 -6.19
N ALA A 109 28.81 -12.18 -6.81
CA ALA A 109 29.26 -12.11 -8.21
C ALA A 109 30.78 -11.85 -8.23
N THR A 110 31.40 -12.14 -9.38
CA THR A 110 32.83 -11.84 -9.62
C THR A 110 33.07 -11.54 -11.10
N ALA A 111 34.02 -10.64 -11.37
CA ALA A 111 34.50 -10.38 -12.73
C ALA A 111 35.34 -11.54 -13.29
N ASN A 112 35.90 -12.36 -12.41
CA ASN A 112 36.79 -13.46 -12.81
C ASN A 112 35.99 -14.69 -13.19
N LYS A 113 35.80 -14.93 -14.48
CA LYS A 113 35.06 -16.08 -15.03
C LYS A 113 35.64 -17.45 -14.70
N ASN A 114 36.88 -17.50 -14.18
CA ASN A 114 37.54 -18.77 -13.83
C ASN A 114 37.26 -19.20 -12.38
N ILE A 115 36.47 -18.43 -11.64
CA ILE A 115 36.07 -18.79 -10.27
C ILE A 115 34.69 -19.42 -10.32
N ASN A 116 34.60 -20.62 -9.74
CA ASN A 116 33.31 -21.28 -9.57
C ASN A 116 32.62 -20.68 -8.33
N LEU A 117 31.47 -20.00 -8.52
CA LEU A 117 30.66 -19.43 -7.46
C LEU A 117 29.45 -20.31 -7.14
N PRO A 118 28.95 -20.29 -5.91
CA PRO A 118 27.67 -20.90 -5.60
C PRO A 118 26.57 -20.20 -6.41
N ASN A 119 25.65 -20.99 -6.97
CA ASN A 119 24.54 -20.53 -7.81
C ASN A 119 23.21 -21.17 -7.36
N SER A 120 22.13 -20.93 -8.10
CA SER A 120 20.79 -21.42 -7.81
C SER A 120 20.63 -22.94 -7.77
N LYS A 121 21.64 -23.70 -8.28
CA LYS A 121 21.67 -25.19 -8.31
C LYS A 121 22.66 -25.77 -7.28
N THR A 122 23.44 -24.95 -6.61
CA THR A 122 24.43 -25.40 -5.64
C THR A 122 23.75 -25.99 -4.43
N ILE A 123 24.15 -27.21 -4.05
CA ILE A 123 23.67 -27.89 -2.84
C ILE A 123 24.54 -27.44 -1.67
N TRP A 124 23.92 -26.82 -0.69
CA TRP A 124 24.58 -26.34 0.52
C TRP A 124 24.54 -27.38 1.63
N THR A 125 25.60 -27.41 2.44
CA THR A 125 25.71 -28.30 3.59
C THR A 125 25.40 -27.55 4.87
N ILE A 126 24.61 -28.15 5.77
CA ILE A 126 24.30 -27.57 7.08
C ILE A 126 25.47 -27.84 8.03
N GLU A 127 25.94 -26.81 8.72
CA GLU A 127 26.90 -26.92 9.83
C GLU A 127 26.20 -26.57 11.15
N GLY A 128 25.98 -27.56 12.00
CA GLY A 128 25.39 -27.37 13.33
C GLY A 128 23.86 -27.55 13.35
N ASN A 129 23.12 -26.49 13.73
CA ASN A 129 21.67 -26.58 13.90
C ASN A 129 20.96 -26.82 12.58
N ASN A 130 19.95 -27.68 12.60
CA ASN A 130 19.12 -28.04 11.44
C ASN A 130 17.71 -27.41 11.46
N LYS A 131 17.40 -26.58 12.45
CA LYS A 131 16.16 -25.79 12.56
C LYS A 131 16.50 -24.36 12.94
N LEU A 132 15.98 -23.38 12.17
CA LEU A 132 16.15 -21.96 12.43
C LEU A 132 15.05 -21.45 13.36
N SER A 133 15.45 -20.75 14.42
CA SER A 133 14.55 -20.04 15.32
C SER A 133 15.25 -18.81 15.90
N PRO A 134 14.56 -17.90 16.60
CA PRO A 134 15.19 -16.68 17.13
C PRO A 134 16.44 -16.93 18.00
N ASN A 135 16.48 -18.07 18.71
CA ASN A 135 17.61 -18.46 19.57
C ASN A 135 18.52 -19.52 18.95
N SER A 136 18.29 -19.91 17.70
CA SER A 136 19.01 -21.00 17.05
C SER A 136 19.27 -20.66 15.57
N PRO A 137 20.29 -19.82 15.29
CA PRO A 137 20.70 -19.53 13.92
C PRO A 137 21.23 -20.79 13.24
N ILE A 138 21.18 -20.82 11.91
CA ILE A 138 21.72 -21.90 11.09
C ILE A 138 22.94 -21.42 10.30
N LYS A 139 23.83 -22.35 10.02
CA LYS A 139 25.01 -22.12 9.19
C LYS A 139 24.98 -23.06 7.99
N LEU A 140 25.03 -22.50 6.80
CA LEU A 140 25.17 -23.21 5.54
C LEU A 140 26.53 -22.96 4.94
N SER A 141 27.20 -23.98 4.41
CA SER A 141 28.51 -23.85 3.78
C SER A 141 28.62 -24.61 2.47
N TRP A 142 29.47 -24.11 1.61
CA TRP A 142 29.89 -24.74 0.38
C TRP A 142 31.33 -24.33 0.05
N THR A 143 32.12 -25.25 -0.51
CA THR A 143 33.53 -24.98 -0.90
C THR A 143 33.70 -25.31 -2.36
N ASN A 144 34.32 -24.39 -3.11
CA ASN A 144 34.60 -24.60 -4.51
C ASN A 144 35.94 -25.37 -4.74
N ASP A 145 36.22 -25.64 -6.01
CA ASP A 145 37.44 -26.32 -6.48
C ASP A 145 38.72 -25.48 -6.33
N GLN A 146 38.62 -24.15 -6.07
CA GLN A 146 39.71 -23.26 -5.77
C GLN A 146 40.03 -23.17 -4.26
N ASN A 147 39.45 -24.01 -3.42
CA ASN A 147 39.57 -24.00 -1.96
C ASN A 147 39.08 -22.69 -1.31
N ILE A 148 38.06 -22.07 -1.90
CA ILE A 148 37.35 -20.92 -1.34
C ILE A 148 36.07 -21.46 -0.71
N LYS A 149 35.89 -21.21 0.61
CA LYS A 149 34.70 -21.63 1.36
C LYS A 149 33.74 -20.44 1.48
N PHE A 150 32.50 -20.65 1.07
CA PHE A 150 31.37 -19.73 1.19
C PHE A 150 30.47 -20.19 2.33
N ILE A 151 30.10 -19.25 3.19
CA ILE A 151 29.26 -19.52 4.36
C ILE A 151 28.11 -18.52 4.37
N LYS A 152 26.91 -19.00 4.72
CA LYS A 152 25.74 -18.19 5.05
C LYS A 152 25.31 -18.51 6.47
N ASP A 153 25.50 -17.58 7.40
CA ASP A 153 24.92 -17.64 8.73
C ASP A 153 23.58 -16.90 8.70
N ILE A 154 22.48 -17.63 8.91
CA ILE A 154 21.12 -17.12 8.83
C ILE A 154 20.49 -17.11 10.21
N SER A 155 20.03 -15.96 10.64
CA SER A 155 19.25 -15.78 11.87
C SER A 155 17.90 -15.14 11.58
N ILE A 156 16.92 -15.35 12.44
CA ILE A 156 15.58 -14.77 12.38
C ILE A 156 15.26 -14.13 13.73
N ASP A 157 14.57 -12.99 13.74
CA ASP A 157 14.03 -12.40 14.98
C ASP A 157 12.68 -13.01 15.37
N ASP A 158 12.04 -12.47 16.40
CA ASP A 158 10.72 -12.94 16.84
C ASP A 158 9.56 -12.49 15.92
N GLN A 159 9.85 -11.64 14.90
CA GLN A 159 8.83 -11.10 13.99
C GLN A 159 9.13 -11.49 12.54
N TYR A 160 9.71 -10.59 11.74
CA TYR A 160 9.77 -10.74 10.28
C TYR A 160 11.17 -10.53 9.69
N LEU A 161 12.19 -10.25 10.51
CA LEU A 161 13.54 -9.95 10.08
C LEU A 161 14.40 -11.21 10.00
N PHE A 162 14.94 -11.47 8.82
CA PHE A 162 16.04 -12.40 8.59
C PHE A 162 17.34 -11.61 8.41
N LYS A 163 18.42 -12.04 9.04
CA LYS A 163 19.76 -11.54 8.79
C LYS A 163 20.59 -12.64 8.16
N VAL A 164 21.16 -12.36 7.01
CA VAL A 164 22.04 -13.28 6.28
C VAL A 164 23.46 -12.70 6.33
N ASN A 165 24.29 -13.26 7.19
CA ASN A 165 25.70 -12.92 7.24
C ASN A 165 26.46 -13.83 6.27
N GLN A 166 26.93 -13.26 5.17
CA GLN A 166 27.63 -13.96 4.10
C GLN A 166 29.14 -13.85 4.32
N THR A 167 29.83 -14.98 4.53
CA THR A 167 31.26 -15.02 4.79
C THR A 167 31.97 -15.79 3.70
N ILE A 168 33.10 -15.25 3.24
CA ILE A 168 34.03 -15.96 2.34
C ILE A 168 35.33 -16.18 3.09
N ILE A 169 35.81 -17.42 3.07
CA ILE A 169 37.12 -17.82 3.57
C ILE A 169 37.98 -18.24 2.39
N ASN A 170 38.98 -17.47 2.05
CA ASN A 170 39.89 -17.77 0.96
C ASN A 170 41.09 -18.57 1.47
N ASN A 171 41.01 -19.90 1.34
CA ASN A 171 42.14 -20.78 1.74
C ASN A 171 43.13 -21.01 0.58
N SER A 172 43.11 -20.17 -0.44
CA SER A 172 44.05 -20.21 -1.57
C SER A 172 45.19 -19.18 -1.42
N GLU A 173 46.15 -19.27 -2.29
CA GLU A 173 47.30 -18.32 -2.31
C GLU A 173 47.03 -17.07 -3.18
N LYS A 174 45.83 -16.94 -3.76
CA LYS A 174 45.49 -15.84 -4.70
C LYS A 174 44.51 -14.87 -4.05
N THR A 175 44.58 -13.62 -4.49
CA THR A 175 43.59 -12.59 -4.14
C THR A 175 42.43 -12.61 -5.13
N TYR A 176 41.22 -12.42 -4.61
CA TYR A 176 39.97 -12.42 -5.40
C TYR A 176 39.06 -11.24 -5.03
N ASN A 177 38.26 -10.80 -6.00
CA ASN A 177 37.28 -9.74 -5.84
C ASN A 177 35.87 -10.28 -5.99
N PHE A 178 35.02 -10.01 -4.99
CA PHE A 178 33.62 -10.43 -4.98
C PHE A 178 32.70 -9.25 -4.77
N TYR A 179 31.50 -9.35 -5.34
CA TYR A 179 30.44 -8.35 -5.26
C TYR A 179 29.21 -9.02 -4.62
N PRO A 180 28.89 -8.73 -3.36
CA PRO A 180 27.67 -9.23 -2.73
C PRO A 180 26.42 -8.74 -3.48
N TYR A 181 25.42 -9.61 -3.61
CA TYR A 181 24.14 -9.28 -4.19
C TYR A 181 22.99 -9.94 -3.44
N GLY A 182 21.80 -9.39 -3.61
CA GLY A 182 20.52 -9.99 -3.21
C GLY A 182 19.47 -9.75 -4.28
N GLN A 183 18.54 -10.69 -4.43
CA GLN A 183 17.44 -10.58 -5.36
C GLN A 183 16.16 -11.21 -4.83
N ILE A 184 15.05 -10.54 -5.11
CA ILE A 184 13.68 -11.02 -4.89
C ILE A 184 13.12 -11.32 -6.27
N ILE A 185 12.59 -12.53 -6.45
CA ILE A 185 12.10 -12.99 -7.75
C ILE A 185 10.65 -13.47 -7.58
N ARG A 186 9.78 -13.01 -8.48
CA ARG A 186 8.38 -13.42 -8.56
C ARG A 186 8.08 -13.90 -9.97
N ASN A 187 7.56 -15.12 -10.11
CA ASN A 187 7.34 -15.74 -11.41
C ASN A 187 6.23 -15.04 -12.21
N ILE A 188 5.13 -14.66 -11.55
CA ILE A 188 3.96 -14.00 -12.14
C ILE A 188 3.50 -12.84 -11.27
N ALA A 189 2.92 -11.81 -11.88
CA ALA A 189 2.23 -10.77 -11.12
C ALA A 189 1.00 -11.35 -10.40
N PRO A 190 0.67 -10.90 -9.18
CA PRO A 190 -0.56 -11.28 -8.51
C PRO A 190 -1.78 -10.69 -9.24
N GLU A 191 -2.98 -11.19 -8.92
CA GLU A 191 -4.19 -10.48 -9.30
C GLU A 191 -4.26 -9.15 -8.55
N ILE A 192 -4.03 -8.06 -9.26
CA ILE A 192 -4.06 -6.71 -8.69
C ILE A 192 -5.52 -6.25 -8.60
N ILE A 193 -5.93 -5.78 -7.43
CA ILE A 193 -7.17 -5.04 -7.29
C ILE A 193 -6.90 -3.63 -7.80
N ASP A 194 -7.17 -3.39 -9.09
CA ASP A 194 -6.88 -2.15 -9.81
C ASP A 194 -7.70 -0.96 -9.28
N PHE A 195 -7.37 -0.53 -8.06
CA PHE A 195 -7.78 0.76 -7.52
C PHE A 195 -6.57 1.69 -7.58
N PHE A 196 -6.62 2.72 -8.41
CA PHE A 196 -5.62 3.79 -8.63
C PHE A 196 -5.01 4.45 -7.37
N ILE A 197 -5.17 3.89 -6.20
CA ILE A 197 -4.87 4.50 -4.90
C ILE A 197 -3.82 3.71 -4.13
N LEU A 198 -3.51 2.50 -4.58
CA LEU A 198 -2.57 1.60 -3.91
C LEU A 198 -1.52 1.14 -4.90
N HIS A 199 -0.26 1.29 -4.53
CA HIS A 199 0.83 0.69 -5.27
C HIS A 199 1.02 -0.78 -4.86
N GLU A 200 0.97 -1.68 -5.84
CA GLU A 200 1.34 -3.08 -5.75
C GLU A 200 2.33 -3.38 -6.89
N GLY A 201 3.57 -3.68 -6.55
CA GLY A 201 4.63 -3.81 -7.55
C GLY A 201 6.02 -3.81 -6.92
N LEU A 202 6.99 -3.30 -7.68
CA LEU A 202 8.36 -3.16 -7.24
C LEU A 202 8.54 -1.80 -6.56
N ILE A 203 9.19 -1.78 -5.40
CA ILE A 203 9.29 -0.60 -4.55
C ILE A 203 10.69 -0.48 -3.97
N GLY A 204 11.10 0.73 -3.67
CA GLY A 204 12.34 0.97 -2.92
C GLY A 204 12.51 2.43 -2.51
N VAL A 205 13.41 2.65 -1.58
CA VAL A 205 13.88 3.99 -1.22
C VAL A 205 15.38 4.04 -1.48
N PHE A 206 15.81 4.98 -2.30
CA PHE A 206 17.20 5.17 -2.71
C PHE A 206 17.60 6.61 -2.44
N ASP A 207 18.60 6.81 -1.57
CA ASP A 207 19.07 8.13 -1.14
C ASP A 207 17.92 9.06 -0.71
N ASP A 208 17.02 8.52 0.12
CA ASP A 208 15.82 9.19 0.65
C ASP A 208 14.72 9.50 -0.41
N GLN A 209 14.79 8.93 -1.60
CA GLN A 209 13.75 9.05 -2.62
C GLN A 209 12.99 7.74 -2.78
N LEU A 210 11.66 7.80 -2.64
CA LEU A 210 10.77 6.67 -2.91
C LEU A 210 10.67 6.45 -4.43
N VAL A 211 10.76 5.20 -4.83
CA VAL A 211 10.54 4.71 -6.19
C VAL A 211 9.49 3.61 -6.13
N GLU A 212 8.49 3.74 -6.97
CA GLU A 212 7.37 2.81 -7.12
C GLU A 212 7.23 2.51 -8.61
N GLU A 213 7.30 1.24 -8.99
CA GLU A 213 7.22 0.78 -10.38
C GLU A 213 6.18 -0.35 -10.47
N ASP A 214 5.16 -0.14 -11.26
CA ASP A 214 4.12 -1.13 -11.48
C ASP A 214 4.64 -2.32 -12.31
N TYR A 215 3.98 -3.48 -12.22
CA TYR A 215 4.40 -4.67 -12.95
C TYR A 215 4.39 -4.41 -14.47
N ASP A 216 3.37 -3.76 -14.99
CA ASP A 216 3.23 -3.44 -16.41
C ASP A 216 4.37 -2.52 -16.91
N ASP A 217 4.74 -1.51 -16.10
CA ASP A 217 5.84 -0.59 -16.44
C ASP A 217 7.19 -1.32 -16.53
N ILE A 218 7.42 -2.29 -15.63
CA ILE A 218 8.66 -3.08 -15.62
C ILE A 218 8.69 -4.12 -16.74
N GLU A 219 7.56 -4.63 -17.20
CA GLU A 219 7.50 -5.46 -18.40
C GLU A 219 7.95 -4.69 -19.64
N GLU A 220 7.60 -3.40 -19.73
CA GLU A 220 7.96 -2.56 -20.85
C GLU A 220 9.39 -2.01 -20.74
N LYS A 221 9.82 -1.63 -19.54
CA LYS A 221 11.09 -0.93 -19.33
C LYS A 221 11.74 -1.25 -18.00
N LYS A 222 12.99 -1.73 -18.07
CA LYS A 222 13.86 -1.90 -16.90
C LYS A 222 14.11 -0.56 -16.19
N PHE A 223 13.95 -0.54 -14.86
CA PHE A 223 14.43 0.53 -13.99
C PHE A 223 15.82 0.19 -13.46
N SER A 224 16.73 1.19 -13.33
CA SER A 224 18.08 1.00 -12.78
C SER A 224 18.55 2.29 -12.10
N ILE A 225 19.10 2.17 -10.88
CA ILE A 225 19.64 3.29 -10.12
C ILE A 225 20.85 2.86 -9.28
N ASN A 226 21.83 3.78 -9.11
CA ASN A 226 22.91 3.65 -8.13
C ASN A 226 22.54 4.44 -6.87
N ALA A 227 22.80 3.87 -5.69
CA ALA A 227 22.50 4.50 -4.41
C ALA A 227 23.61 4.24 -3.39
N ASP A 228 23.73 5.17 -2.45
CA ASP A 228 24.65 5.05 -1.31
C ASP A 228 23.96 4.40 -0.10
N LYS A 229 22.64 4.51 0.01
CA LYS A 229 21.79 3.92 1.06
C LYS A 229 20.38 3.65 0.56
N GLY A 230 19.70 2.73 1.22
CA GLY A 230 18.30 2.46 0.90
C GLY A 230 17.90 1.01 1.08
N TRP A 231 16.75 0.69 0.58
CA TRP A 231 16.16 -0.65 0.54
C TRP A 231 15.33 -0.82 -0.72
N LEU A 232 15.07 -2.06 -1.11
CA LEU A 232 14.26 -2.42 -2.27
C LEU A 232 13.39 -3.63 -1.95
N GLY A 233 12.31 -3.81 -2.70
CA GLY A 233 11.41 -4.91 -2.46
C GLY A 233 10.32 -5.10 -3.52
N ILE A 234 9.44 -6.05 -3.24
CA ILE A 234 8.17 -6.26 -3.93
C ILE A 234 7.06 -6.15 -2.88
N THR A 235 6.05 -5.35 -3.19
CA THR A 235 4.96 -5.04 -2.26
C THR A 235 3.62 -5.44 -2.85
N ASP A 236 2.80 -6.07 -2.02
CA ASP A 236 1.37 -6.31 -2.24
C ASP A 236 0.57 -5.42 -1.28
N LYS A 237 -0.75 -5.42 -1.36
CA LYS A 237 -1.62 -4.61 -0.49
C LYS A 237 -1.25 -4.70 1.00
N TYR A 238 -1.09 -5.91 1.52
CA TYR A 238 -0.88 -6.17 2.95
C TYR A 238 0.48 -6.77 3.29
N TRP A 239 1.29 -7.11 2.30
CA TRP A 239 2.54 -7.85 2.48
C TRP A 239 3.69 -7.14 1.78
N ILE A 240 4.90 -7.32 2.30
CA ILE A 240 6.12 -6.84 1.66
C ILE A 240 7.25 -7.84 1.83
N THR A 241 8.03 -8.02 0.79
CA THR A 241 9.33 -8.67 0.84
C THR A 241 10.39 -7.66 0.45
N SER A 242 11.35 -7.40 1.32
CA SER A 242 12.36 -6.37 1.09
C SER A 242 13.77 -6.82 1.43
N LEU A 243 14.74 -6.24 0.72
CA LEU A 243 16.17 -6.39 0.92
C LEU A 243 16.75 -5.06 1.37
N ILE A 244 17.57 -5.10 2.40
CA ILE A 244 18.33 -3.96 2.90
C ILE A 244 19.82 -4.31 2.74
N PRO A 245 20.53 -3.69 1.76
CA PRO A 245 21.96 -3.85 1.59
C PRO A 245 22.74 -3.41 2.82
N GLN A 246 23.98 -3.86 2.92
CA GLN A 246 24.87 -3.47 4.02
C GLN A 246 25.04 -1.95 4.07
N GLU A 247 24.99 -1.36 5.26
CA GLU A 247 25.20 0.06 5.48
C GLU A 247 26.60 0.51 5.03
N ASN A 248 26.69 1.75 4.54
CA ASN A 248 27.93 2.37 4.05
C ASN A 248 28.59 1.64 2.84
N ARG A 249 27.79 0.89 2.09
CA ARG A 249 28.20 0.24 0.84
C ARG A 249 27.34 0.74 -0.30
N LYS A 250 27.99 1.28 -1.34
CA LYS A 250 27.29 1.70 -2.56
C LYS A 250 26.81 0.48 -3.33
N PHE A 251 25.60 0.57 -3.83
CA PHE A 251 24.99 -0.51 -4.61
C PHE A 251 24.26 0.04 -5.83
N ARG A 252 24.07 -0.84 -6.82
CA ARG A 252 23.16 -0.62 -7.93
C ARG A 252 21.96 -1.52 -7.72
N THR A 253 20.78 -0.95 -7.91
CA THR A 253 19.51 -1.66 -7.93
C THR A 253 18.99 -1.71 -9.35
N ASP A 254 18.47 -2.88 -9.72
CA ASP A 254 17.73 -3.07 -10.95
C ASP A 254 16.34 -3.67 -10.64
N PHE A 255 15.29 -3.09 -11.22
CA PHE A 255 13.97 -3.70 -11.34
C PHE A 255 13.81 -4.12 -12.81
N ASP A 256 13.64 -5.40 -13.05
CA ASP A 256 13.56 -5.94 -14.41
C ASP A 256 12.59 -7.11 -14.55
N TYR A 257 12.14 -7.32 -15.78
CA TYR A 257 11.34 -8.47 -16.18
C TYR A 257 12.05 -9.25 -17.30
N LYS A 258 12.31 -10.54 -17.03
CA LYS A 258 12.79 -11.51 -18.02
C LYS A 258 12.04 -12.82 -17.81
N ASN A 259 10.78 -12.87 -18.25
CA ASN A 259 9.82 -13.93 -17.95
C ASN A 259 9.49 -14.08 -16.45
N LYS A 260 10.11 -13.29 -15.57
CA LYS A 260 9.90 -13.20 -14.13
C LYS A 260 10.22 -11.79 -13.67
N PHE A 261 9.47 -11.27 -12.74
CA PHE A 261 9.75 -10.00 -12.07
C PHE A 261 10.91 -10.17 -11.10
N ARG A 262 11.82 -9.21 -11.11
CA ARG A 262 12.99 -9.23 -10.25
C ARG A 262 13.31 -7.84 -9.70
N ALA A 263 13.40 -7.75 -8.38
CA ALA A 263 14.01 -6.63 -7.66
C ALA A 263 15.36 -7.09 -7.11
N ASN A 264 16.45 -6.49 -7.53
CA ASN A 264 17.78 -6.91 -7.12
C ASN A 264 18.69 -5.74 -6.81
N PHE A 265 19.71 -6.00 -5.98
CA PHE A 265 20.85 -5.12 -5.82
C PHE A 265 22.15 -5.87 -5.97
N ILE A 266 23.20 -5.15 -6.36
CA ILE A 266 24.60 -5.61 -6.33
C ILE A 266 25.49 -4.49 -5.80
N GLU A 267 26.40 -4.79 -4.88
CA GLU A 267 27.39 -3.81 -4.42
C GLU A 267 28.28 -3.40 -5.59
N THR A 268 28.54 -2.09 -5.73
CA THR A 268 29.37 -1.55 -6.83
C THR A 268 30.86 -1.58 -6.52
N SER A 269 31.22 -1.69 -5.23
CA SER A 269 32.60 -1.80 -4.77
C SER A 269 32.92 -3.25 -4.46
N ALA A 270 33.98 -3.75 -5.08
CA ALA A 270 34.46 -5.10 -4.82
C ALA A 270 34.90 -5.28 -3.35
N THR A 271 34.58 -6.41 -2.78
CA THR A 271 35.23 -6.92 -1.57
C THR A 271 36.44 -7.74 -1.99
N GLU A 272 37.64 -7.14 -1.83
CA GLU A 272 38.90 -7.84 -2.10
C GLU A 272 39.23 -8.76 -0.92
N ILE A 273 39.58 -10.02 -1.23
CA ILE A 273 39.91 -11.04 -0.23
C ILE A 273 41.28 -11.63 -0.61
N GLY A 274 42.29 -11.30 0.20
CA GLY A 274 43.65 -11.82 0.04
C GLY A 274 43.79 -13.30 0.36
N ALA A 275 44.99 -13.85 0.13
CA ALA A 275 45.32 -15.23 0.50
C ALA A 275 45.15 -15.45 2.00
N ASN A 276 44.45 -16.55 2.37
CA ASN A 276 44.15 -16.91 3.77
C ASN A 276 43.37 -15.83 4.55
N GLU A 277 42.63 -14.96 3.85
CA GLU A 277 41.81 -13.91 4.45
C GLU A 277 40.35 -14.34 4.53
N THR A 278 39.63 -13.78 5.51
CA THR A 278 38.19 -13.96 5.70
C THR A 278 37.50 -12.60 5.66
N LYS A 279 36.40 -12.46 4.90
CA LYS A 279 35.55 -11.26 4.86
C LYS A 279 34.10 -11.67 4.98
N SER A 280 33.33 -10.80 5.60
CA SER A 280 31.89 -10.97 5.77
C SER A 280 31.13 -9.71 5.36
N ASN A 281 29.90 -9.91 4.88
CA ASN A 281 28.91 -8.85 4.67
C ASN A 281 27.54 -9.31 5.19
N GLU A 282 26.73 -8.37 5.68
CA GLU A 282 25.38 -8.63 6.18
C GLU A 282 24.33 -8.08 5.20
N ILE A 283 23.33 -8.90 4.90
CA ILE A 283 22.10 -8.49 4.19
C ILE A 283 20.94 -8.71 5.15
N LYS A 284 20.11 -7.68 5.36
CA LYS A 284 18.87 -7.81 6.10
C LYS A 284 17.73 -8.05 5.11
N ILE A 285 16.84 -8.97 5.44
CA ILE A 285 15.69 -9.36 4.64
C ILE A 285 14.47 -9.24 5.54
N ILE A 286 13.49 -8.44 5.15
CA ILE A 286 12.24 -8.32 5.90
C ILE A 286 11.12 -8.88 5.02
N ILE A 287 10.43 -9.92 5.52
CA ILE A 287 9.32 -10.61 4.85
C ILE A 287 8.12 -10.43 5.76
N ALA A 288 7.38 -9.35 5.59
CA ALA A 288 6.48 -8.85 6.62
C ALA A 288 5.03 -8.72 6.17
N ALA A 289 4.14 -8.93 7.14
CA ALA A 289 2.84 -8.30 7.17
C ALA A 289 3.02 -6.81 7.50
N LYS A 290 2.34 -5.91 6.76
CA LYS A 290 2.50 -4.46 6.91
C LYS A 290 1.77 -3.92 8.15
N GLU A 291 2.06 -4.49 9.32
CA GLU A 291 1.61 -3.97 10.61
C GLU A 291 2.36 -2.67 10.91
N VAL A 292 1.63 -1.58 11.12
CA VAL A 292 2.23 -0.22 11.23
C VAL A 292 3.26 -0.14 12.34
N ASP A 293 2.92 -0.66 13.53
CA ASP A 293 3.83 -0.63 14.70
C ASP A 293 5.13 -1.42 14.43
N ILE A 294 5.07 -2.52 13.65
CA ILE A 294 6.25 -3.35 13.32
C ILE A 294 7.11 -2.68 12.25
N ILE A 295 6.48 -2.17 11.19
CA ILE A 295 7.20 -1.48 10.10
C ILE A 295 7.90 -0.22 10.62
N ASP A 296 7.21 0.60 11.43
CA ASP A 296 7.79 1.78 12.08
C ASP A 296 8.90 1.37 13.06
N GLY A 297 8.69 0.28 13.82
CA GLY A 297 9.70 -0.26 14.72
C GLY A 297 10.98 -0.71 13.99
N TYR A 298 10.88 -1.35 12.82
CA TYR A 298 12.05 -1.69 12.00
C TYR A 298 12.73 -0.45 11.42
N ALA A 299 11.95 0.54 10.95
CA ALA A 299 12.51 1.81 10.47
C ALA A 299 13.41 2.48 11.52
N GLU A 300 12.94 2.55 12.77
CA GLU A 300 13.65 3.19 13.88
C GLU A 300 14.79 2.33 14.42
N ASN A 301 14.53 1.07 14.81
CA ASN A 301 15.50 0.22 15.50
C ASN A 301 16.65 -0.23 14.59
N LEU A 302 16.42 -0.37 13.29
CA LEU A 302 17.43 -0.77 12.31
C LEU A 302 17.98 0.43 11.52
N ASN A 303 17.53 1.65 11.83
CA ASN A 303 17.91 2.88 11.12
C ASN A 303 17.72 2.79 9.59
N ILE A 304 16.65 2.15 9.14
CA ILE A 304 16.32 2.01 7.73
C ILE A 304 15.58 3.26 7.27
N SER A 305 16.22 4.06 6.42
CA SER A 305 15.66 5.33 5.95
C SER A 305 14.29 5.14 5.29
N LYS A 306 13.28 5.83 5.82
CA LYS A 306 11.90 5.86 5.28
C LYS A 306 11.30 4.46 5.03
N TYR A 307 11.62 3.49 5.87
CA TYR A 307 11.04 2.15 5.73
C TYR A 307 9.52 2.13 6.02
N ASP A 308 9.02 3.10 6.76
CA ASP A 308 7.60 3.34 6.98
C ASP A 308 6.80 3.60 5.68
N LEU A 309 7.47 3.98 4.57
CA LEU A 309 6.89 4.08 3.24
C LEU A 309 6.66 2.72 2.56
N ALA A 310 7.06 1.61 3.17
CA ALA A 310 6.62 0.26 2.78
C ALA A 310 5.08 0.12 2.87
N ILE A 311 4.44 0.94 3.71
CA ILE A 311 3.00 1.15 3.72
C ILE A 311 2.68 2.35 2.86
N ASP A 312 1.86 2.16 1.84
CA ASP A 312 1.49 3.24 0.93
C ASP A 312 0.49 4.22 1.58
N TRP A 313 1.03 5.17 2.33
CA TRP A 313 0.24 6.26 2.95
C TRP A 313 -0.29 7.26 1.92
N GLY A 314 0.23 7.25 0.71
CA GLY A 314 -0.15 8.15 -0.37
C GLY A 314 0.29 9.60 -0.15
N TRP A 315 -0.17 10.45 -1.04
CA TRP A 315 0.26 11.86 -1.09
C TRP A 315 -0.06 12.69 0.18
N PHE A 316 -1.14 12.32 0.89
CA PHE A 316 -1.50 12.99 2.14
C PHE A 316 -0.88 12.32 3.38
N TYR A 317 0.34 11.78 3.27
CA TYR A 317 1.05 11.12 4.38
C TYR A 317 0.91 11.86 5.71
N PHE A 318 1.13 13.20 5.71
CA PHE A 318 1.06 14.06 6.89
C PHE A 318 -0.32 14.08 7.57
N LEU A 319 -1.36 13.68 6.86
CA LEU A 319 -2.74 13.59 7.35
C LEU A 319 -3.15 12.13 7.60
N VAL A 320 -2.77 11.21 6.71
CA VAL A 320 -3.18 9.80 6.72
C VAL A 320 -2.58 9.08 7.94
N LYS A 321 -1.27 9.18 8.15
CA LYS A 321 -0.57 8.50 9.25
C LYS A 321 -1.04 8.95 10.65
N PRO A 322 -1.19 10.26 10.96
CA PRO A 322 -1.80 10.69 12.22
C PRO A 322 -3.26 10.25 12.41
N LEU A 323 -4.05 10.21 11.33
CA LEU A 323 -5.43 9.71 11.40
C LEU A 323 -5.46 8.20 11.70
N PHE A 324 -4.54 7.42 11.13
CA PHE A 324 -4.40 6.01 11.49
C PHE A 324 -4.17 5.84 12.99
N PHE A 325 -3.17 6.51 13.57
CA PHE A 325 -2.88 6.40 15.01
C PHE A 325 -4.07 6.82 15.88
N LEU A 326 -4.85 7.80 15.44
CA LEU A 326 -6.04 8.21 16.19
C LEU A 326 -7.17 7.18 16.08
N ILE A 327 -7.35 6.54 14.92
CA ILE A 327 -8.30 5.44 14.72
C ILE A 327 -7.87 4.23 15.55
N ASP A 328 -6.59 3.87 15.53
CA ASP A 328 -6.03 2.78 16.32
C ASP A 328 -6.18 3.02 17.83
N TYR A 329 -5.95 4.25 18.31
CA TYR A 329 -6.21 4.62 19.69
C TYR A 329 -7.68 4.39 20.08
N PHE A 330 -8.62 4.82 19.24
CA PHE A 330 -10.04 4.57 19.50
C PHE A 330 -10.40 3.09 19.39
N PHE A 331 -9.75 2.35 18.52
CA PHE A 331 -9.93 0.91 18.44
C PHE A 331 -9.42 0.21 19.71
N LYS A 332 -8.24 0.53 20.19
CA LYS A 332 -7.69 0.02 21.47
C LYS A 332 -8.60 0.35 22.66
N LEU A 333 -9.32 1.47 22.61
CA LEU A 333 -10.27 1.87 23.66
C LEU A 333 -11.62 1.13 23.59
N THR A 334 -12.12 0.86 22.39
CA THR A 334 -13.50 0.36 22.16
C THR A 334 -13.56 -1.11 21.76
N GLY A 335 -12.45 -1.68 21.27
CA GLY A 335 -12.39 -3.04 20.74
C GLY A 335 -13.14 -3.21 19.41
N ASN A 336 -13.54 -2.11 18.71
CA ASN A 336 -14.29 -2.19 17.47
C ASN A 336 -13.89 -1.06 16.50
N PHE A 337 -13.32 -1.42 15.33
CA PHE A 337 -12.90 -0.44 14.33
C PHE A 337 -14.04 0.40 13.76
N GLY A 338 -15.24 -0.15 13.61
CA GLY A 338 -16.39 0.63 13.16
C GLY A 338 -16.78 1.73 14.13
N ILE A 339 -16.71 1.46 15.45
CA ILE A 339 -16.88 2.51 16.47
C ILE A 339 -15.74 3.52 16.41
N ALA A 340 -14.50 3.07 16.23
CA ALA A 340 -13.36 3.97 16.07
C ALA A 340 -13.54 4.93 14.89
N ILE A 341 -14.03 4.44 13.75
CA ILE A 341 -14.38 5.25 12.57
C ILE A 341 -15.46 6.30 12.90
N ILE A 342 -16.48 5.92 13.68
CA ILE A 342 -17.52 6.87 14.11
C ILE A 342 -16.94 7.94 15.03
N LEU A 343 -16.11 7.56 15.99
CA LEU A 343 -15.49 8.48 16.95
C LEU A 343 -14.56 9.48 16.25
N ILE A 344 -13.71 9.02 15.32
CA ILE A 344 -12.85 9.93 14.56
C ILE A 344 -13.68 10.89 13.70
N THR A 345 -14.80 10.41 13.13
CA THR A 345 -15.72 11.26 12.36
C THR A 345 -16.29 12.37 13.22
N ILE A 346 -16.71 12.05 14.46
CA ILE A 346 -17.19 13.04 15.43
C ILE A 346 -16.08 14.04 15.80
N CYS A 347 -14.86 13.57 16.08
CA CYS A 347 -13.73 14.44 16.38
C CYS A 347 -13.44 15.45 15.25
N ILE A 348 -13.39 14.97 14.01
CA ILE A 348 -13.20 15.82 12.84
C ILE A 348 -14.33 16.86 12.74
N ARG A 349 -15.57 16.47 13.00
CA ARG A 349 -16.73 17.38 12.99
C ARG A 349 -16.65 18.45 14.09
N ILE A 350 -16.17 18.10 15.25
CA ILE A 350 -15.96 19.06 16.36
C ILE A 350 -14.88 20.08 15.97
N VAL A 351 -13.75 19.62 15.45
CA VAL A 351 -12.65 20.52 15.00
C VAL A 351 -13.13 21.50 13.95
N PHE A 352 -13.90 21.05 12.96
CA PHE A 352 -14.41 21.89 11.88
C PHE A 352 -15.76 22.55 12.16
N PHE A 353 -16.29 22.42 13.38
CA PHE A 353 -17.56 23.02 13.74
C PHE A 353 -17.66 24.53 13.49
N PRO A 354 -16.66 25.39 13.82
CA PRO A 354 -16.74 26.83 13.56
C PRO A 354 -16.93 27.16 12.09
N LEU A 355 -16.22 26.44 11.21
CA LEU A 355 -16.28 26.63 9.78
C LEU A 355 -17.59 26.15 9.18
N ALA A 356 -18.06 24.96 9.59
CA ALA A 356 -19.36 24.45 9.19
C ALA A 356 -20.50 25.37 9.64
N ASN A 357 -20.42 25.95 10.85
CA ASN A 357 -21.39 26.93 11.35
C ASN A 357 -21.44 28.18 10.46
N TYR A 358 -20.29 28.72 10.06
CA TYR A 358 -20.22 29.85 9.15
C TYR A 358 -20.89 29.52 7.80
N SER A 359 -20.55 28.39 7.22
CA SER A 359 -21.09 27.93 5.94
C SER A 359 -22.59 27.70 5.99
N PHE A 360 -23.09 26.93 6.96
CA PHE A 360 -24.52 26.63 7.07
C PHE A 360 -25.36 27.88 7.38
N LYS A 361 -24.84 28.85 8.11
CA LYS A 361 -25.49 30.15 8.28
C LYS A 361 -25.62 30.92 6.95
N SER A 362 -24.58 30.90 6.10
CA SER A 362 -24.62 31.51 4.79
C SER A 362 -25.62 30.79 3.87
N MET A 363 -25.64 29.44 3.91
CA MET A 363 -26.62 28.64 3.16
C MET A 363 -28.07 28.93 3.62
N ALA A 364 -28.30 29.07 4.94
CA ALA A 364 -29.61 29.42 5.46
C ALA A 364 -30.10 30.78 4.92
N LYS A 365 -29.23 31.80 4.88
CA LYS A 365 -29.54 33.11 4.29
C LYS A 365 -29.82 32.99 2.79
N MET A 366 -29.02 32.21 2.04
CA MET A 366 -29.28 31.96 0.61
C MET A 366 -30.65 31.31 0.37
N LYS A 367 -31.08 30.38 1.24
CA LYS A 367 -32.39 29.76 1.14
C LYS A 367 -33.53 30.77 1.31
N VAL A 368 -33.39 31.78 2.17
CA VAL A 368 -34.36 32.87 2.33
C VAL A 368 -34.41 33.76 1.07
N LEU A 369 -33.28 33.95 0.37
CA LEU A 369 -33.21 34.75 -0.86
C LEU A 369 -33.72 34.01 -2.11
N GLN A 370 -34.00 32.74 -2.02
CA GLN A 370 -34.39 31.89 -3.17
C GLN A 370 -35.59 32.44 -3.95
N PRO A 371 -36.70 32.97 -3.35
CA PRO A 371 -37.81 33.56 -4.08
C PRO A 371 -37.38 34.73 -4.93
N GLU A 372 -36.51 35.66 -4.39
CA GLU A 372 -36.06 36.82 -5.13
C GLU A 372 -35.09 36.45 -6.27
N MET A 373 -34.25 35.43 -6.04
CA MET A 373 -33.39 34.84 -7.08
C MET A 373 -34.22 34.26 -8.22
N THR A 374 -35.35 33.60 -7.94
CA THR A 374 -36.26 33.04 -8.93
C THR A 374 -36.93 34.20 -9.72
N ARG A 375 -37.37 35.25 -9.05
CA ARG A 375 -37.93 36.44 -9.67
C ARG A 375 -36.94 37.10 -10.63
N LEU A 376 -35.68 37.32 -10.21
CA LEU A 376 -34.63 37.90 -11.06
C LEU A 376 -34.36 37.03 -12.29
N LYS A 377 -34.42 35.71 -12.15
CA LYS A 377 -34.23 34.76 -13.24
C LYS A 377 -35.39 34.84 -14.26
N GLU A 378 -36.61 34.98 -13.81
CA GLU A 378 -37.77 35.14 -14.69
C GLU A 378 -37.70 36.52 -15.41
N LEU A 379 -37.31 37.58 -14.71
CA LEU A 379 -37.21 38.92 -15.24
C LEU A 379 -36.15 39.06 -16.33
N HIS A 380 -35.00 38.38 -16.17
CA HIS A 380 -33.83 38.49 -17.08
C HIS A 380 -33.59 37.18 -17.83
N LYS A 381 -34.62 36.44 -18.20
CA LYS A 381 -34.49 35.08 -18.80
C LYS A 381 -33.70 35.05 -20.10
N GLU A 382 -33.72 36.14 -20.88
CA GLU A 382 -33.04 36.27 -22.16
C GLU A 382 -31.66 36.98 -22.07
N ASP A 383 -31.43 37.75 -20.98
CA ASP A 383 -30.19 38.50 -20.78
C ASP A 383 -29.36 37.87 -19.62
N LYS A 384 -28.53 36.89 -19.95
CA LYS A 384 -27.68 36.20 -18.98
C LYS A 384 -26.67 37.11 -18.30
N MET A 385 -26.16 38.16 -19.01
CA MET A 385 -25.20 39.08 -18.45
C MET A 385 -25.85 39.96 -17.37
N LYS A 386 -27.03 40.50 -17.65
CA LYS A 386 -27.78 41.29 -16.69
C LYS A 386 -28.27 40.48 -15.51
N LEU A 387 -28.72 39.23 -15.75
CA LEU A 387 -29.06 38.29 -14.67
C LEU A 387 -27.87 38.07 -13.71
N GLN A 388 -26.69 37.86 -14.24
CA GLN A 388 -25.49 37.66 -13.42
C GLN A 388 -25.13 38.89 -12.61
N GLN A 389 -25.24 40.10 -13.21
CA GLN A 389 -25.00 41.38 -12.52
C GLN A 389 -26.01 41.59 -11.37
N GLU A 390 -27.28 41.41 -11.62
CA GLU A 390 -28.33 41.57 -10.61
C GLU A 390 -28.23 40.54 -9.48
N MET A 391 -27.91 39.30 -9.82
CA MET A 391 -27.64 38.26 -8.82
C MET A 391 -26.44 38.64 -7.93
N MET A 392 -25.34 39.14 -8.50
CA MET A 392 -24.17 39.59 -7.74
C MET A 392 -24.50 40.83 -6.88
N ALA A 393 -25.33 41.75 -7.39
CA ALA A 393 -25.80 42.90 -6.63
C ALA A 393 -26.68 42.46 -5.44
N LEU A 394 -27.57 41.50 -5.62
CA LEU A 394 -28.38 40.92 -4.57
C LEU A 394 -27.51 40.28 -3.47
N TYR A 395 -26.52 39.45 -3.84
CA TYR A 395 -25.59 38.82 -2.88
C TYR A 395 -24.79 39.88 -2.08
N LYS A 396 -24.32 40.96 -2.75
CA LYS A 396 -23.62 42.05 -2.07
C LYS A 396 -24.53 42.82 -1.10
N LYS A 397 -25.75 43.10 -1.53
CA LYS A 397 -26.76 43.81 -0.72
C LYS A 397 -27.08 43.05 0.56
N GLU A 398 -27.31 41.73 0.44
CA GLU A 398 -27.70 40.85 1.55
C GLU A 398 -26.47 40.33 2.34
N LYS A 399 -25.26 40.71 1.98
CA LYS A 399 -24.00 40.29 2.60
C LYS A 399 -23.88 38.76 2.68
N VAL A 400 -24.25 38.08 1.60
CA VAL A 400 -24.18 36.61 1.47
C VAL A 400 -23.13 36.25 0.43
N ASN A 401 -22.24 35.31 0.80
CA ASN A 401 -21.25 34.80 -0.14
C ASN A 401 -21.70 33.42 -0.66
N PRO A 402 -22.02 33.28 -1.96
CA PRO A 402 -22.46 32.02 -2.53
C PRO A 402 -21.40 30.91 -2.45
N VAL A 403 -20.12 31.26 -2.47
CA VAL A 403 -19.01 30.31 -2.37
C VAL A 403 -18.89 29.70 -0.97
N SER A 404 -19.39 30.40 0.07
CA SER A 404 -19.31 29.87 1.43
C SER A 404 -20.08 28.56 1.63
N GLY A 405 -21.09 28.30 0.79
CA GLY A 405 -21.88 27.06 0.83
C GLY A 405 -21.10 25.79 0.44
N CYS A 406 -20.12 25.91 -0.45
CA CYS A 406 -19.30 24.77 -0.88
C CYS A 406 -18.00 24.61 -0.06
N LEU A 407 -17.68 25.57 0.82
CA LEU A 407 -16.44 25.55 1.61
C LEU A 407 -16.25 24.27 2.46
N PRO A 408 -17.29 23.70 3.13
CA PRO A 408 -17.15 22.44 3.85
C PRO A 408 -16.72 21.28 2.96
N ILE A 409 -17.18 21.24 1.71
CA ILE A 409 -16.85 20.17 0.76
C ILE A 409 -15.36 20.21 0.43
N PHE A 410 -14.79 21.39 0.13
CA PHE A 410 -13.37 21.53 -0.19
C PHE A 410 -12.46 21.08 0.95
N ILE A 411 -12.84 21.32 2.19
CA ILE A 411 -12.06 20.89 3.35
C ILE A 411 -12.28 19.40 3.62
N GLN A 412 -13.49 18.91 3.37
CA GLN A 412 -13.82 17.51 3.59
C GLN A 412 -13.10 16.57 2.63
N ILE A 413 -12.81 16.99 1.39
CA ILE A 413 -12.16 16.16 0.37
C ILE A 413 -10.82 15.58 0.84
N PRO A 414 -9.84 16.34 1.37
CA PRO A 414 -8.60 15.77 1.89
C PRO A 414 -8.80 14.76 3.02
N PHE A 415 -9.71 15.05 3.94
CA PHE A 415 -10.04 14.12 5.04
C PHE A 415 -10.74 12.86 4.55
N PHE A 416 -11.61 12.97 3.56
CA PHE A 416 -12.22 11.82 2.92
C PHE A 416 -11.16 10.91 2.30
N PHE A 417 -10.26 11.46 1.49
CA PHE A 417 -9.18 10.69 0.89
C PHE A 417 -8.24 10.10 1.93
N ALA A 418 -7.94 10.85 3.00
CA ALA A 418 -7.08 10.35 4.08
C ALA A 418 -7.74 9.18 4.83
N ILE A 419 -9.00 9.29 5.22
CA ILE A 419 -9.73 8.18 5.85
C ILE A 419 -9.87 7.01 4.88
N TYR A 420 -10.23 7.26 3.62
CA TYR A 420 -10.29 6.24 2.60
C TYR A 420 -8.96 5.48 2.49
N LYS A 421 -7.83 6.20 2.44
CA LYS A 421 -6.50 5.60 2.36
C LYS A 421 -6.21 4.75 3.61
N VAL A 422 -6.47 5.28 4.83
CA VAL A 422 -6.31 4.50 6.06
C VAL A 422 -7.13 3.21 6.01
N LEU A 423 -8.43 3.30 5.69
CA LEU A 423 -9.34 2.16 5.71
C LEU A 423 -9.02 1.12 4.62
N PHE A 424 -8.31 1.51 3.57
CA PHE A 424 -7.99 0.63 2.46
C PHE A 424 -6.63 -0.06 2.59
N VAL A 425 -5.63 0.65 3.15
CA VAL A 425 -4.25 0.13 3.17
C VAL A 425 -3.85 -0.52 4.47
N THR A 426 -4.57 -0.26 5.58
CA THR A 426 -4.15 -0.79 6.88
C THR A 426 -4.56 -2.24 7.07
N LEU A 427 -3.57 -3.06 7.40
CA LEU A 427 -3.75 -4.48 7.66
C LEU A 427 -4.59 -4.73 8.93
N GLU A 428 -4.50 -3.82 9.90
CA GLU A 428 -5.19 -3.91 11.19
C GLU A 428 -6.71 -3.93 11.06
N MET A 429 -7.25 -3.40 9.95
CA MET A 429 -8.68 -3.44 9.65
C MET A 429 -9.14 -4.72 8.94
N ARG A 430 -8.20 -5.48 8.39
CA ARG A 430 -8.52 -6.70 7.67
C ARG A 430 -9.19 -7.71 8.60
N HIS A 431 -10.32 -8.26 8.18
CA HIS A 431 -11.15 -9.21 8.94
C HIS A 431 -11.71 -8.66 10.26
N GLN A 432 -11.78 -7.32 10.44
CA GLN A 432 -12.38 -6.72 11.62
C GLN A 432 -13.89 -6.53 11.45
N PRO A 433 -14.69 -7.08 12.36
CA PRO A 433 -16.14 -6.98 12.26
C PRO A 433 -16.68 -5.61 12.72
N PHE A 434 -17.84 -5.27 12.18
CA PHE A 434 -18.74 -4.28 12.75
C PHE A 434 -19.95 -4.99 13.38
N TYR A 435 -21.07 -4.30 13.53
CA TYR A 435 -22.30 -4.90 14.02
C TYR A 435 -23.16 -5.52 12.90
N GLY A 436 -23.97 -6.51 13.27
CA GLY A 436 -24.92 -7.15 12.38
C GLY A 436 -24.25 -8.06 11.36
N TRP A 437 -24.50 -7.82 10.09
CA TRP A 437 -24.02 -8.65 8.97
C TRP A 437 -22.61 -8.30 8.47
N ILE A 438 -22.06 -7.15 8.84
CA ILE A 438 -20.70 -6.77 8.45
C ILE A 438 -19.70 -7.50 9.33
N LYS A 439 -19.04 -8.49 8.74
CA LYS A 439 -18.02 -9.31 9.41
C LYS A 439 -16.61 -8.85 9.08
N ASP A 440 -16.44 -8.08 8.01
CA ASP A 440 -15.18 -7.51 7.58
C ASP A 440 -15.42 -6.07 7.07
N LEU A 441 -14.78 -5.11 7.74
CA LEU A 441 -14.86 -3.69 7.38
C LEU A 441 -14.00 -3.34 6.16
N SER A 442 -13.01 -4.17 5.83
CA SER A 442 -12.13 -4.01 4.68
C SER A 442 -12.74 -4.52 3.38
N GLU A 443 -13.82 -5.31 3.47
CA GLU A 443 -14.55 -5.86 2.35
C GLU A 443 -15.86 -5.10 2.09
N ARG A 444 -16.41 -5.28 0.88
CA ARG A 444 -17.72 -4.70 0.52
C ARG A 444 -18.86 -5.28 1.36
N ASP A 445 -19.97 -4.55 1.43
CA ASP A 445 -21.20 -5.06 2.06
C ASP A 445 -21.69 -6.34 1.32
N PRO A 446 -21.77 -7.49 1.99
CA PRO A 446 -22.14 -8.75 1.37
C PRO A 446 -23.63 -8.86 0.99
N THR A 447 -24.46 -7.92 1.44
CA THR A 447 -25.90 -7.93 1.14
C THR A 447 -26.19 -7.35 -0.25
N SER A 448 -27.37 -7.63 -0.80
CA SER A 448 -27.84 -7.03 -2.05
C SER A 448 -29.33 -6.75 -2.01
N ILE A 449 -29.72 -5.60 -2.54
CA ILE A 449 -31.16 -5.27 -2.73
C ILE A 449 -31.81 -6.20 -3.76
N PHE A 450 -31.06 -6.73 -4.72
CA PHE A 450 -31.58 -7.56 -5.81
C PHE A 450 -31.98 -8.97 -5.39
N ASN A 451 -31.43 -9.47 -4.29
CA ASN A 451 -31.88 -10.72 -3.67
C ASN A 451 -32.66 -10.48 -2.37
N LEU A 452 -33.23 -9.28 -2.20
CA LEU A 452 -33.92 -8.83 -0.99
C LEU A 452 -33.11 -9.11 0.28
N PHE A 453 -31.81 -8.75 0.23
CA PHE A 453 -30.85 -8.91 1.34
C PHE A 453 -30.69 -10.36 1.81
N GLY A 454 -30.74 -11.32 0.87
CA GLY A 454 -30.58 -12.75 1.13
C GLY A 454 -31.88 -13.54 1.33
N LEU A 455 -33.05 -12.91 1.22
CA LEU A 455 -34.34 -13.60 1.30
C LEU A 455 -34.65 -14.44 0.03
N ILE A 456 -34.10 -14.06 -1.12
CA ILE A 456 -34.17 -14.81 -2.36
C ILE A 456 -32.88 -15.60 -2.52
N PRO A 457 -32.92 -16.94 -2.69
CA PRO A 457 -31.74 -17.78 -2.88
C PRO A 457 -31.20 -17.64 -4.32
N TRP A 458 -30.71 -16.47 -4.63
CA TRP A 458 -30.06 -16.11 -5.88
C TRP A 458 -28.81 -15.27 -5.58
N ASP A 459 -27.70 -15.64 -6.19
CA ASP A 459 -26.45 -14.89 -6.07
C ASP A 459 -26.36 -13.88 -7.22
N PRO A 460 -26.56 -12.58 -6.94
CA PRO A 460 -26.44 -11.55 -7.95
C PRO A 460 -25.02 -11.45 -8.49
N PRO A 461 -24.85 -11.15 -9.80
CA PRO A 461 -23.53 -10.81 -10.34
C PRO A 461 -22.89 -9.65 -9.58
N SER A 462 -21.57 -9.58 -9.59
CA SER A 462 -20.78 -8.63 -8.78
C SER A 462 -21.21 -7.16 -8.96
N PHE A 463 -21.65 -6.74 -10.15
CA PHE A 463 -22.11 -5.37 -10.43
C PHE A 463 -23.52 -5.06 -9.87
N LEU A 464 -24.29 -6.07 -9.48
CA LEU A 464 -25.60 -5.93 -8.81
C LEU A 464 -25.51 -6.08 -7.28
N LEU A 465 -24.33 -6.24 -6.72
CA LEU A 465 -24.13 -6.31 -5.27
C LEU A 465 -24.17 -4.90 -4.67
N ILE A 466 -25.37 -4.33 -4.55
CA ILE A 466 -25.62 -3.06 -3.87
C ILE A 466 -26.22 -3.37 -2.51
N GLY A 467 -25.40 -3.26 -1.47
CA GLY A 467 -25.76 -3.64 -0.10
C GLY A 467 -26.64 -2.63 0.64
N VAL A 468 -26.98 -2.96 1.88
CA VAL A 468 -27.78 -2.09 2.78
C VAL A 468 -27.04 -0.79 3.07
N TRP A 469 -25.74 -0.86 3.43
CA TRP A 469 -24.98 0.34 3.77
C TRP A 469 -24.82 1.32 2.60
N PRO A 470 -24.50 0.90 1.36
CA PRO A 470 -24.59 1.78 0.18
C PRO A 470 -25.95 2.45 0.00
N CYS A 471 -27.06 1.68 0.20
CA CYS A 471 -28.42 2.24 0.12
C CYS A 471 -28.68 3.29 1.22
N LEU A 472 -28.26 3.03 2.46
CA LEU A 472 -28.37 3.98 3.57
C LEU A 472 -27.53 5.24 3.32
N MET A 473 -26.33 5.08 2.74
CA MET A 473 -25.48 6.19 2.32
C MET A 473 -26.22 7.06 1.28
N GLY A 474 -26.73 6.46 0.21
CA GLY A 474 -27.46 7.19 -0.83
C GLY A 474 -28.71 7.89 -0.30
N LEU A 475 -29.48 7.22 0.58
CA LEU A 475 -30.62 7.83 1.26
C LEU A 475 -30.21 9.01 2.13
N SER A 476 -29.13 8.87 2.91
CA SER A 476 -28.61 9.96 3.75
C SER A 476 -28.15 11.15 2.91
N MET A 477 -27.50 10.91 1.77
CA MET A 477 -27.11 11.97 0.83
C MET A 477 -28.32 12.67 0.22
N TYR A 478 -29.33 11.91 -0.19
CA TYR A 478 -30.58 12.48 -0.73
C TYR A 478 -31.29 13.36 0.30
N LEU A 479 -31.39 12.91 1.55
CA LEU A 479 -31.99 13.70 2.64
C LEU A 479 -31.17 14.95 2.95
N GLN A 480 -29.85 14.84 2.98
CA GLN A 480 -28.97 15.99 3.17
C GLN A 480 -29.11 17.03 2.04
N GLN A 481 -29.25 16.58 0.81
CA GLN A 481 -29.45 17.46 -0.34
C GLN A 481 -30.75 18.27 -0.24
N LYS A 482 -31.81 17.71 0.33
CA LYS A 482 -33.06 18.42 0.58
C LYS A 482 -32.92 19.59 1.56
N LEU A 483 -31.92 19.60 2.41
CA LEU A 483 -31.63 20.72 3.31
C LEU A 483 -30.89 21.87 2.60
N ASN A 484 -30.21 21.60 1.49
CA ASN A 484 -29.48 22.59 0.72
C ASN A 484 -30.41 23.45 -0.15
N PRO A 485 -30.04 24.71 -0.44
CA PRO A 485 -30.76 25.50 -1.45
C PRO A 485 -30.64 24.86 -2.83
N THR A 486 -31.72 24.87 -3.60
CA THR A 486 -31.69 24.36 -4.98
C THR A 486 -30.83 25.25 -5.86
N PRO A 487 -29.95 24.67 -6.70
CA PRO A 487 -29.18 25.45 -7.66
C PRO A 487 -30.08 26.24 -8.61
N PRO A 488 -29.70 27.48 -8.95
CA PRO A 488 -30.52 28.29 -9.87
C PRO A 488 -30.55 27.75 -11.32
N ASP A 489 -29.54 26.99 -11.73
CA ASP A 489 -29.48 26.37 -13.05
C ASP A 489 -30.26 25.04 -13.05
N PRO A 490 -31.23 24.83 -13.99
CA PRO A 490 -32.05 23.60 -14.06
C PRO A 490 -31.22 22.35 -14.39
N ILE A 491 -30.17 22.49 -15.19
CA ILE A 491 -29.29 21.37 -15.55
C ILE A 491 -28.50 20.94 -14.31
N GLN A 492 -27.92 21.92 -13.60
CA GLN A 492 -27.20 21.68 -12.37
C GLN A 492 -28.12 21.04 -11.30
N ALA A 493 -29.37 21.54 -11.17
CA ALA A 493 -30.35 20.96 -10.24
C ALA A 493 -30.65 19.48 -10.55
N LYS A 494 -30.77 19.11 -11.83
CA LYS A 494 -30.97 17.70 -12.25
C LYS A 494 -29.74 16.83 -11.96
N ILE A 495 -28.53 17.34 -12.25
CA ILE A 495 -27.27 16.63 -11.93
C ILE A 495 -27.20 16.36 -10.44
N PHE A 496 -27.41 17.38 -9.60
CA PHE A 496 -27.39 17.21 -8.16
C PHE A 496 -28.46 16.24 -7.68
N ALA A 497 -29.68 16.25 -8.25
CA ALA A 497 -30.74 15.32 -7.87
C ALA A 497 -30.40 13.85 -8.16
N PHE A 498 -29.66 13.58 -9.24
CA PHE A 498 -29.23 12.23 -9.61
C PHE A 498 -27.98 11.76 -8.87
N PHE A 499 -27.16 12.69 -8.37
CA PHE A 499 -25.86 12.41 -7.78
C PHE A 499 -25.86 11.39 -6.62
N PRO A 500 -26.83 11.42 -5.67
CA PRO A 500 -26.90 10.39 -4.61
C PRO A 500 -27.07 8.98 -5.16
N LEU A 501 -27.93 8.79 -6.15
CA LEU A 501 -28.14 7.50 -6.79
C LEU A 501 -26.90 7.01 -7.52
N PHE A 502 -26.26 7.90 -8.27
CA PHE A 502 -25.01 7.63 -8.98
C PHE A 502 -23.90 7.19 -8.03
N LEU A 503 -23.71 7.92 -6.92
CA LEU A 503 -22.70 7.54 -5.92
C LEU A 503 -23.05 6.25 -5.18
N THR A 504 -24.31 5.95 -4.96
CA THR A 504 -24.71 4.67 -4.36
C THR A 504 -24.21 3.48 -5.18
N VAL A 505 -24.34 3.56 -6.50
CA VAL A 505 -23.91 2.48 -7.40
C VAL A 505 -22.38 2.40 -7.49
N ILE A 506 -21.70 3.56 -7.66
CA ILE A 506 -20.24 3.59 -7.80
C ILE A 506 -19.52 3.17 -6.51
N LEU A 507 -20.06 3.52 -5.35
CA LEU A 507 -19.43 3.21 -4.06
C LEU A 507 -19.90 1.88 -3.44
N ALA A 508 -20.82 1.17 -4.09
CA ALA A 508 -21.27 -0.15 -3.63
C ALA A 508 -20.14 -1.20 -3.56
N PRO A 509 -19.15 -1.25 -4.47
CA PRO A 509 -18.02 -2.18 -4.39
C PRO A 509 -16.93 -1.77 -3.37
N PHE A 510 -17.04 -0.59 -2.75
CA PHE A 510 -16.03 -0.11 -1.81
C PHE A 510 -16.14 -0.80 -0.44
N PRO A 511 -15.04 -0.82 0.35
CA PRO A 511 -15.04 -1.37 1.71
C PRO A 511 -16.18 -0.82 2.57
N SER A 512 -16.83 -1.71 3.32
CA SER A 512 -17.96 -1.37 4.20
C SER A 512 -17.61 -0.27 5.19
N GLY A 513 -16.39 -0.27 5.72
CA GLY A 513 -15.91 0.76 6.64
C GLY A 513 -16.00 2.18 6.05
N LEU A 514 -15.68 2.34 4.77
CA LEU A 514 -15.75 3.63 4.08
C LEU A 514 -17.20 4.08 3.86
N VAL A 515 -18.08 3.15 3.46
CA VAL A 515 -19.50 3.42 3.24
C VAL A 515 -20.19 3.78 4.56
N ILE A 516 -19.84 3.10 5.65
CA ILE A 516 -20.29 3.42 7.02
C ILE A 516 -19.82 4.82 7.42
N TYR A 517 -18.52 5.11 7.24
CA TYR A 517 -17.98 6.45 7.49
C TYR A 517 -18.78 7.52 6.76
N TRP A 518 -19.04 7.35 5.46
CA TRP A 518 -19.77 8.33 4.67
C TRP A 518 -21.22 8.49 5.16
N THR A 519 -21.90 7.39 5.44
CA THR A 519 -23.27 7.41 5.98
C THR A 519 -23.35 8.18 7.29
N ILE A 520 -22.48 7.88 8.24
CA ILE A 520 -22.42 8.56 9.55
C ILE A 520 -22.06 10.02 9.39
N ASN A 521 -21.09 10.33 8.52
CA ASN A 521 -20.70 11.69 8.20
C ASN A 521 -21.88 12.52 7.64
N ASN A 522 -22.70 11.95 6.76
CA ASN A 522 -23.91 12.60 6.22
C ASN A 522 -24.94 12.84 7.34
N ILE A 523 -25.19 11.85 8.20
CA ILE A 523 -26.12 11.95 9.33
C ILE A 523 -25.70 13.07 10.28
N LEU A 524 -24.42 13.11 10.66
CA LEU A 524 -23.88 14.16 11.53
C LEU A 524 -23.96 15.54 10.88
N THR A 525 -23.71 15.60 9.56
CA THR A 525 -23.85 16.86 8.78
C THR A 525 -25.28 17.34 8.79
N MET A 526 -26.25 16.46 8.54
CA MET A 526 -27.68 16.81 8.56
C MET A 526 -28.10 17.32 9.95
N ALA A 527 -27.70 16.62 11.02
CA ALA A 527 -27.99 17.03 12.38
C ALA A 527 -27.43 18.43 12.69
N GLN A 528 -26.16 18.65 12.34
CA GLN A 528 -25.48 19.93 12.54
C GLN A 528 -26.16 21.04 11.70
N GLN A 529 -26.41 20.79 10.44
CA GLN A 529 -27.06 21.73 9.53
C GLN A 529 -28.47 22.09 10.01
N TYR A 530 -29.26 21.12 10.42
CA TYR A 530 -30.62 21.32 10.93
C TYR A 530 -30.63 22.23 12.16
N VAL A 531 -29.76 21.96 13.14
CA VAL A 531 -29.64 22.76 14.36
C VAL A 531 -29.24 24.21 14.04
N ILE A 532 -28.28 24.41 13.14
CA ILE A 532 -27.80 25.74 12.78
C ILE A 532 -28.85 26.52 11.99
N ILE A 533 -29.52 25.90 11.01
CA ILE A 533 -30.58 26.55 10.23
C ILE A 533 -31.73 26.97 11.16
N LYS A 534 -32.22 26.08 12.03
CA LYS A 534 -33.31 26.38 12.97
C LYS A 534 -32.98 27.57 13.87
N ARG A 535 -31.75 27.62 14.41
CA ARG A 535 -31.30 28.74 15.26
C ARG A 535 -31.13 30.06 14.49
N THR A 536 -30.80 30.00 13.20
CA THR A 536 -30.60 31.18 12.37
C THR A 536 -31.92 31.78 11.89
N THR A 537 -32.90 30.95 11.50
CA THR A 537 -34.23 31.41 11.07
C THR A 537 -35.04 32.01 12.21
N VAL A 538 -34.92 31.48 13.42
CA VAL A 538 -35.60 32.07 14.60
C VAL A 538 -35.05 33.47 14.94
N LYS A 539 -33.76 33.73 14.75
CA LYS A 539 -33.15 35.06 14.99
C LYS A 539 -33.47 36.11 13.91
N THR A 540 -33.87 35.69 12.70
CA THR A 540 -34.27 36.63 11.63
C THR A 540 -35.76 36.96 11.68
N ALA A 541 -36.54 36.24 12.46
CA ALA A 541 -38.00 36.46 12.66
C ALA A 541 -38.32 37.30 13.89
N GLN A 542 -37.33 37.64 14.73
CA GLN A 542 -37.36 38.65 15.79
C GLN A 542 -36.64 39.93 15.31
#